data_d43627b4833bb9bac413df89dabb0489
#
_entry.id   d43627b4833bb9bac413df89dabb0489
#
_cell.length_a   1.000
_cell.length_b   1.000
_cell.length_c   1.000
_cell.angle_alpha   90.00
_cell.angle_beta   90.00
_cell.angle_gamma   90.00
#
_symmetry.space_group_name_H-M   'P 1'
#
loop_
_entity.id
_entity.type
_entity.pdbx_description
1 polymer ?
#
loop_
_entity_poly.entity_id
_entity_poly.type
_entity_poly.pdbx_seq_one_letter_code
_entity_poly.pdbx_strand_id
1 'polypeptide(L)'
;MNAGSAGSGDGPSRTFRVALAISTCCYVLAVACGMYAVSGGLPAFLQVCLWGVHGVVLALLLRRLGPTETALLAVAASAAAGYVAGLAREDLTLRQRGERVAVTVVAERLDPAEGRKGRHSHYTLERAEDGGTVPGGMETTSDLYDVGRRLTVLVGPEGEIRPRTPGQADPVAELAGAAGLMLVAVAGVGWVAWRGRRREGGGASPPGAAGAAEHPRGGGAGGPAA
;
A
#
# COMPACT_ATOMS: atom_id res chain seq x y z
N MET A 1 29.84 -10.15 -50.11
CA MET A 1 30.06 -10.73 -48.78
C MET A 1 29.35 -9.81 -47.78
N ASN A 2 28.09 -10.07 -47.47
CA ASN A 2 27.31 -9.33 -46.46
C ASN A 2 27.08 -10.25 -45.27
N ALA A 3 27.88 -10.09 -44.25
CA ALA A 3 27.65 -10.73 -42.96
C ALA A 3 26.54 -9.97 -42.22
N GLY A 4 25.31 -10.44 -42.39
CA GLY A 4 24.15 -9.99 -41.61
C GLY A 4 24.31 -10.48 -40.17
N SER A 5 24.82 -9.63 -39.28
CA SER A 5 24.79 -9.82 -37.86
C SER A 5 23.33 -9.70 -37.38
N ALA A 6 22.64 -10.83 -37.35
CA ALA A 6 21.36 -10.94 -36.63
C ALA A 6 21.66 -10.85 -35.14
N GLY A 7 21.59 -9.63 -34.60
CA GLY A 7 21.57 -9.41 -33.15
C GLY A 7 20.30 -10.06 -32.59
N SER A 8 20.44 -11.27 -32.05
CA SER A 8 19.41 -11.92 -31.23
C SER A 8 19.19 -11.05 -30.01
N GLY A 9 18.14 -10.22 -30.04
CA GLY A 9 17.64 -9.49 -28.87
C GLY A 9 17.06 -10.49 -27.90
N ASP A 10 17.92 -11.12 -27.09
CA ASP A 10 17.53 -11.96 -25.98
C ASP A 10 16.78 -11.13 -24.96
N GLY A 11 15.46 -11.13 -25.07
CA GLY A 11 14.60 -10.61 -24.02
C GLY A 11 14.88 -11.34 -22.70
N PRO A 12 14.69 -10.70 -21.54
CA PRO A 12 15.02 -11.30 -20.25
C PRO A 12 14.33 -12.64 -20.07
N SER A 13 15.12 -13.68 -19.74
CA SER A 13 14.67 -15.06 -19.61
C SER A 13 13.51 -15.19 -18.61
N ARG A 14 12.64 -16.19 -18.80
CA ARG A 14 11.50 -16.49 -17.92
C ARG A 14 11.94 -16.61 -16.45
N THR A 15 13.07 -17.24 -16.20
CA THR A 15 13.66 -17.41 -14.86
C THR A 15 14.03 -16.07 -14.24
N PHE A 16 14.59 -15.15 -15.00
CA PHE A 16 14.93 -13.81 -14.53
C PHE A 16 13.68 -13.03 -14.07
N ARG A 17 12.59 -13.08 -14.81
CA ARG A 17 11.34 -12.38 -14.45
C ARG A 17 10.68 -12.95 -13.20
N VAL A 18 10.68 -14.28 -13.05
CA VAL A 18 10.16 -14.93 -11.84
C VAL A 18 11.02 -14.54 -10.64
N ALA A 19 12.33 -14.60 -10.76
CA ALA A 19 13.25 -14.18 -9.71
C ALA A 19 13.05 -12.71 -9.35
N LEU A 20 12.89 -11.82 -10.33
CA LEU A 20 12.63 -10.40 -10.10
C LEU A 20 11.28 -10.16 -9.38
N ALA A 21 10.22 -10.90 -9.75
CA ALA A 21 8.93 -10.79 -9.08
C ALA A 21 9.01 -11.25 -7.62
N ILE A 22 9.64 -12.40 -7.36
CA ILE A 22 9.85 -12.91 -5.99
C ILE A 22 10.68 -11.91 -5.19
N SER A 23 11.79 -11.42 -5.75
CA SER A 23 12.64 -10.42 -5.09
C SER A 23 11.87 -9.14 -4.76
N THR A 24 11.00 -8.68 -5.68
CA THR A 24 10.16 -7.49 -5.44
C THR A 24 9.14 -7.74 -4.32
N CYS A 25 8.50 -8.92 -4.27
CA CYS A 25 7.62 -9.27 -3.15
C CYS A 25 8.37 -9.31 -1.81
N CYS A 26 9.53 -9.96 -1.77
CA CYS A 26 10.37 -9.99 -0.57
C CYS A 26 10.80 -8.59 -0.14
N TYR A 27 11.17 -7.73 -1.09
CA TYR A 27 11.51 -6.33 -0.83
C TYR A 27 10.33 -5.57 -0.20
N VAL A 28 9.12 -5.68 -0.77
CA VAL A 28 7.92 -5.01 -0.24
C VAL A 28 7.65 -5.45 1.20
N LEU A 29 7.69 -6.76 1.46
CA LEU A 29 7.48 -7.30 2.81
C LEU A 29 8.57 -6.85 3.79
N ALA A 30 9.84 -6.91 3.38
CA ALA A 30 10.96 -6.49 4.23
C ALA A 30 10.89 -5.01 4.57
N VAL A 31 10.56 -4.14 3.60
CA VAL A 31 10.39 -2.71 3.85
C VAL A 31 9.20 -2.46 4.76
N ALA A 32 8.06 -3.11 4.55
CA ALA A 32 6.89 -2.96 5.41
C ALA A 32 7.18 -3.35 6.87
N CYS A 33 7.84 -4.51 7.08
CA CYS A 33 8.27 -4.95 8.42
C CYS A 33 9.30 -3.99 9.04
N GLY A 34 10.29 -3.56 8.27
CA GLY A 34 11.30 -2.62 8.72
C GLY A 34 10.71 -1.26 9.10
N MET A 35 9.83 -0.71 8.26
CA MET A 35 9.12 0.54 8.54
C MET A 35 8.24 0.43 9.78
N TYR A 36 7.52 -0.68 9.94
CA TYR A 36 6.74 -0.93 11.15
C TYR A 36 7.62 -0.96 12.41
N ALA A 37 8.78 -1.61 12.35
CA ALA A 37 9.70 -1.69 13.49
C ALA A 37 10.32 -0.33 13.87
N VAL A 38 10.66 0.50 12.88
CA VAL A 38 11.42 1.74 13.08
C VAL A 38 10.53 2.98 13.25
N SER A 39 9.28 2.94 12.77
CA SER A 39 8.38 4.11 12.74
C SER A 39 8.14 4.79 14.09
N GLY A 40 8.32 4.08 15.23
CA GLY A 40 8.07 4.66 16.55
C GLY A 40 9.11 5.61 17.11
N GLY A 41 10.27 5.75 16.44
CA GLY A 41 11.34 6.66 16.90
C GLY A 41 11.76 7.68 15.85
N LEU A 42 11.15 7.66 14.67
CA LEU A 42 11.53 8.58 13.59
C LEU A 42 10.62 9.81 13.56
N PRO A 43 11.19 11.02 13.38
CA PRO A 43 10.42 12.21 13.11
C PRO A 43 9.60 12.05 11.82
N ALA A 44 8.40 12.64 11.79
CA ALA A 44 7.44 12.49 10.69
C ALA A 44 8.03 12.80 9.30
N PHE A 45 8.93 13.79 9.22
CA PHE A 45 9.62 14.15 7.99
C PHE A 45 10.45 12.98 7.43
N LEU A 46 11.24 12.32 8.27
CA LEU A 46 12.05 11.17 7.84
C LEU A 46 11.17 9.99 7.42
N GLN A 47 10.05 9.79 8.08
CA GLN A 47 9.07 8.79 7.70
C GLN A 47 8.51 9.02 6.30
N VAL A 48 8.11 10.26 5.99
CA VAL A 48 7.63 10.65 4.65
C VAL A 48 8.70 10.46 3.59
N CYS A 49 9.94 10.87 3.86
CA CYS A 49 11.07 10.67 2.95
C CYS A 49 11.32 9.19 2.66
N LEU A 50 11.28 8.34 3.68
CA LEU A 50 11.52 6.91 3.56
C LEU A 50 10.41 6.21 2.74
N TRP A 51 9.15 6.60 2.96
CA TRP A 51 8.03 6.15 2.12
C TRP A 51 8.14 6.64 0.68
N GLY A 52 8.62 7.87 0.46
CA GLY A 52 8.89 8.40 -0.88
C GLY A 52 9.95 7.57 -1.61
N VAL A 53 11.07 7.30 -0.96
CA VAL A 53 12.14 6.44 -1.51
C VAL A 53 11.62 5.03 -1.82
N HIS A 54 10.89 4.43 -0.89
CA HIS A 54 10.26 3.12 -1.13
C HIS A 54 9.34 3.13 -2.35
N GLY A 55 8.48 4.14 -2.48
CA GLY A 55 7.58 4.29 -3.62
C GLY A 55 8.33 4.39 -4.96
N VAL A 56 9.40 5.18 -5.01
CA VAL A 56 10.25 5.32 -6.20
C VAL A 56 10.92 4.00 -6.57
N VAL A 57 11.55 3.32 -5.59
CA VAL A 57 12.23 2.04 -5.83
C VAL A 57 11.24 0.99 -6.32
N LEU A 58 10.07 0.90 -5.67
CA LEU A 58 9.02 -0.05 -6.07
C LEU A 58 8.49 0.26 -7.47
N ALA A 59 8.26 1.52 -7.80
CA ALA A 59 7.83 1.94 -9.13
C ALA A 59 8.86 1.58 -10.22
N LEU A 60 10.15 1.76 -9.95
CA LEU A 60 11.23 1.39 -10.86
C LEU A 60 11.33 -0.13 -11.06
N LEU A 61 11.19 -0.92 -10.00
CA LEU A 61 11.16 -2.38 -10.07
C LEU A 61 9.97 -2.87 -10.90
N LEU A 62 8.77 -2.34 -10.61
CA LEU A 62 7.55 -2.72 -11.30
C LEU A 62 7.55 -2.31 -12.78
N ARG A 63 8.13 -1.15 -13.10
CA ARG A 63 8.30 -0.70 -14.51
C ARG A 63 9.12 -1.70 -15.33
N ARG A 64 10.06 -2.40 -14.70
CA ARG A 64 10.83 -3.46 -15.37
C ARG A 64 10.05 -4.76 -15.58
N LEU A 65 8.99 -4.98 -14.79
CA LEU A 65 8.14 -6.17 -14.87
C LEU A 65 7.00 -6.03 -15.89
N GLY A 66 6.48 -4.79 -16.13
CA GLY A 66 5.33 -4.63 -17.02
C GLY A 66 4.74 -3.22 -17.07
N PRO A 67 3.50 -3.08 -17.55
CA PRO A 67 2.84 -1.79 -17.76
C PRO A 67 2.62 -1.02 -16.46
N THR A 68 2.77 0.31 -16.55
CA THR A 68 2.82 1.25 -15.42
C THR A 68 1.54 1.40 -14.60
N GLU A 69 0.37 1.11 -15.17
CA GLU A 69 -0.92 1.34 -14.49
C GLU A 69 -1.10 0.48 -13.23
N THR A 70 -0.80 -0.83 -13.35
CA THR A 70 -0.88 -1.76 -12.20
C THR A 70 0.27 -1.55 -11.22
N ALA A 71 1.38 -0.98 -11.66
CA ALA A 71 2.49 -0.63 -10.80
C ALA A 71 2.10 0.47 -9.81
N LEU A 72 1.38 1.50 -10.26
CA LEU A 72 0.89 2.58 -9.40
C LEU A 72 -0.06 2.08 -8.32
N LEU A 73 -0.94 1.12 -8.67
CA LEU A 73 -1.86 0.52 -7.70
C LEU A 73 -1.10 -0.24 -6.59
N ALA A 74 -0.08 -1.02 -6.95
CA ALA A 74 0.73 -1.76 -5.98
C ALA A 74 1.52 -0.82 -5.06
N VAL A 75 2.06 0.28 -5.60
CA VAL A 75 2.74 1.33 -4.82
C VAL A 75 1.76 2.00 -3.85
N ALA A 76 0.58 2.40 -4.33
CA ALA A 76 -0.44 3.04 -3.50
C ALA A 76 -0.94 2.10 -2.39
N ALA A 77 -1.20 0.82 -2.71
CA ALA A 77 -1.61 -0.18 -1.73
C ALA A 77 -0.52 -0.44 -0.68
N SER A 78 0.75 -0.50 -1.07
CA SER A 78 1.88 -0.65 -0.14
C SER A 78 2.00 0.55 0.80
N ALA A 79 1.89 1.78 0.28
CA ALA A 79 1.93 3.00 1.08
C ALA A 79 0.75 3.07 2.06
N ALA A 80 -0.47 2.76 1.59
CA ALA A 80 -1.67 2.71 2.43
C ALA A 80 -1.56 1.65 3.52
N ALA A 81 -1.02 0.46 3.21
CA ALA A 81 -0.77 -0.60 4.20
C ALA A 81 0.16 -0.12 5.32
N GLY A 82 1.24 0.58 4.96
CA GLY A 82 2.16 1.13 5.94
C GLY A 82 1.55 2.21 6.83
N TYR A 83 0.73 3.08 6.26
CA TYR A 83 0.01 4.09 7.03
C TYR A 83 -0.96 3.45 8.05
N VAL A 84 -1.78 2.49 7.60
CA VAL A 84 -2.73 1.78 8.47
C VAL A 84 -2.00 0.96 9.54
N ALA A 85 -0.87 0.32 9.21
CA ALA A 85 -0.04 -0.38 10.19
C ALA A 85 0.54 0.57 11.24
N GLY A 86 0.86 1.82 10.88
CA GLY A 86 1.29 2.86 11.81
C GLY A 86 0.21 3.18 12.85
N LEU A 87 -1.04 3.33 12.41
CA LEU A 87 -2.19 3.55 13.33
C LEU A 87 -2.37 2.37 14.30
N ALA A 88 -2.35 1.14 13.78
CA ALA A 88 -2.45 -0.07 14.59
C ALA A 88 -1.34 -0.18 15.66
N ARG A 89 -0.16 0.35 15.36
CA ARG A 89 0.96 0.36 16.29
C ARG A 89 0.71 1.26 17.49
N GLU A 90 0.12 2.44 17.30
CA GLU A 90 -0.24 3.34 18.40
C GLU A 90 -1.21 2.63 19.36
N ASP A 91 -2.24 2.00 18.81
CA ASP A 91 -3.22 1.26 19.59
C ASP A 91 -2.62 0.04 20.32
N LEU A 92 -1.73 -0.67 19.63
CA LEU A 92 -1.01 -1.78 20.24
C LEU A 92 -0.10 -1.30 21.40
N THR A 93 0.57 -0.17 21.22
CA THR A 93 1.42 0.44 22.25
C THR A 93 0.60 0.86 23.46
N LEU A 94 -0.56 1.50 23.24
CA LEU A 94 -1.49 1.84 24.32
C LEU A 94 -2.01 0.60 25.05
N ARG A 95 -2.33 -0.48 24.35
CA ARG A 95 -2.80 -1.73 25.00
C ARG A 95 -1.71 -2.44 25.79
N GLN A 96 -0.47 -2.45 25.30
CA GLN A 96 0.62 -3.21 25.93
C GLN A 96 1.35 -2.42 27.01
N ARG A 97 1.49 -1.12 26.86
CA ARG A 97 2.31 -0.27 27.73
C ARG A 97 1.52 0.87 28.37
N GLY A 98 0.29 1.13 27.90
CA GLY A 98 -0.56 2.18 28.44
C GLY A 98 -1.06 1.85 29.85
N GLU A 99 -1.05 2.85 30.70
CA GLU A 99 -1.64 2.80 32.02
C GLU A 99 -3.16 3.03 31.94
N ARG A 100 -3.92 2.24 32.68
CA ARG A 100 -5.37 2.45 32.82
C ARG A 100 -5.62 3.48 33.89
N VAL A 101 -6.11 4.64 33.52
CA VAL A 101 -6.37 5.75 34.39
C VAL A 101 -7.86 6.03 34.41
N ALA A 102 -8.43 6.16 35.64
CA ALA A 102 -9.79 6.65 35.79
C ALA A 102 -9.76 8.18 35.68
N VAL A 103 -10.57 8.73 34.76
CA VAL A 103 -10.60 10.16 34.45
C VAL A 103 -12.01 10.70 34.49
N THR A 104 -12.14 12.01 34.73
CA THR A 104 -13.39 12.76 34.62
C THR A 104 -13.25 13.74 33.42
N VAL A 105 -14.28 13.82 32.61
CA VAL A 105 -14.36 14.79 31.51
C VAL A 105 -14.67 16.17 32.13
N VAL A 106 -13.77 17.12 32.00
CA VAL A 106 -13.93 18.48 32.57
C VAL A 106 -14.32 19.53 31.56
N ALA A 107 -13.98 19.33 30.30
CA ALA A 107 -14.38 20.23 29.21
C ALA A 107 -14.50 19.47 27.89
N GLU A 108 -15.43 19.94 27.05
CA GLU A 108 -15.59 19.49 25.69
C GLU A 108 -15.42 20.71 24.75
N ARG A 109 -14.64 20.51 23.70
CA ARG A 109 -14.52 21.46 22.60
C ARG A 109 -14.92 20.77 21.31
N LEU A 110 -15.95 21.28 20.66
CA LEU A 110 -16.43 20.82 19.36
C LEU A 110 -15.69 21.57 18.27
N ASP A 111 -15.04 20.88 17.37
CA ASP A 111 -14.56 21.49 16.15
C ASP A 111 -15.71 21.64 15.16
N PRO A 112 -15.78 22.79 14.44
CA PRO A 112 -16.80 23.00 13.42
C PRO A 112 -16.68 21.90 12.35
N ALA A 113 -17.84 21.37 11.93
CA ALA A 113 -17.87 20.36 10.87
C ALA A 113 -17.39 20.98 9.56
N GLU A 114 -16.24 20.52 9.07
CA GLU A 114 -15.73 20.90 7.75
C GLU A 114 -16.28 19.93 6.67
N GLY A 115 -17.33 20.35 5.99
CA GLY A 115 -17.89 19.62 4.85
C GLY A 115 -18.38 18.20 5.20
N ARG A 116 -17.78 17.16 4.57
CA ARG A 116 -18.11 15.74 4.78
C ARG A 116 -17.44 15.11 5.98
N LYS A 117 -16.51 15.80 6.62
CA LYS A 117 -15.86 15.30 7.85
C LYS A 117 -16.84 15.41 9.00
N GLY A 118 -17.00 14.32 9.74
CA GLY A 118 -17.81 14.32 10.97
C GLY A 118 -17.28 15.35 11.98
N ARG A 119 -18.13 15.73 12.94
CA ARG A 119 -17.69 16.57 14.04
C ARG A 119 -16.67 15.82 14.87
N HIS A 120 -15.56 16.49 15.19
CA HIS A 120 -14.57 15.99 16.14
C HIS A 120 -14.80 16.67 17.48
N SER A 121 -14.94 15.86 18.53
CA SER A 121 -15.02 16.34 19.91
C SER A 121 -13.66 16.15 20.57
N HIS A 122 -13.13 17.22 21.13
CA HIS A 122 -11.91 17.21 21.93
C HIS A 122 -12.28 17.34 23.39
N TYR A 123 -11.84 16.39 24.20
CA TYR A 123 -12.12 16.33 25.62
C TYR A 123 -10.88 16.64 26.42
N THR A 124 -11.01 17.53 27.41
CA THR A 124 -10.03 17.72 28.47
C THR A 124 -10.37 16.76 29.60
N LEU A 125 -9.37 15.99 30.03
CA LEU A 125 -9.54 14.94 31.04
C LEU A 125 -8.73 15.27 32.28
N GLU A 126 -9.32 15.05 33.46
CA GLU A 126 -8.64 15.09 34.75
C GLU A 126 -8.64 13.72 35.41
N ARG A 127 -7.52 13.35 36.03
CA ARG A 127 -7.42 12.10 36.77
C ARG A 127 -8.38 12.15 37.97
N ALA A 128 -9.12 11.08 38.20
CA ALA A 128 -10.08 11.02 39.30
C ALA A 128 -9.40 10.92 40.68
N GLU A 129 -8.12 10.53 40.73
CA GLU A 129 -7.38 10.30 41.98
C GLU A 129 -6.78 11.59 42.54
N ASP A 130 -6.16 12.41 41.71
CA ASP A 130 -5.37 13.58 42.12
C ASP A 130 -5.84 14.90 41.47
N GLY A 131 -6.84 14.86 40.61
CA GLY A 131 -7.30 16.03 39.87
C GLY A 131 -6.29 16.55 38.84
N GLY A 132 -5.20 15.82 38.57
CA GLY A 132 -4.20 16.21 37.61
C GLY A 132 -4.71 16.10 36.16
N THR A 133 -4.41 17.09 35.31
CA THR A 133 -4.79 17.07 33.93
C THR A 133 -4.05 15.96 33.15
N VAL A 134 -4.77 15.16 32.38
CA VAL A 134 -4.18 14.15 31.51
C VAL A 134 -3.64 14.83 30.22
N PRO A 135 -2.36 14.68 29.90
CA PRO A 135 -1.78 15.33 28.73
C PRO A 135 -2.36 14.78 27.42
N GLY A 136 -2.45 15.64 26.41
CA GLY A 136 -2.83 15.28 25.05
C GLY A 136 -4.33 15.33 24.73
N GLY A 137 -5.20 15.36 25.76
CA GLY A 137 -6.64 15.34 25.58
C GLY A 137 -7.14 14.13 24.77
N MET A 138 -8.41 13.77 24.87
CA MET A 138 -9.01 12.69 24.08
C MET A 138 -9.76 13.28 22.88
N GLU A 139 -9.59 12.68 21.72
CA GLU A 139 -10.33 13.04 20.50
C GLU A 139 -11.21 11.87 20.08
N THR A 140 -12.47 12.16 19.74
CA THR A 140 -13.40 11.14 19.23
C THR A 140 -14.33 11.72 18.18
N THR A 141 -14.74 10.89 17.24
CA THR A 141 -15.70 11.21 16.17
C THR A 141 -17.06 10.55 16.41
N SER A 142 -17.11 9.49 17.19
CA SER A 142 -18.30 8.64 17.34
C SER A 142 -18.86 8.63 18.74
N ASP A 143 -18.00 8.73 19.74
CA ASP A 143 -18.42 8.62 21.14
C ASP A 143 -18.56 10.02 21.74
N LEU A 144 -19.76 10.35 22.20
CA LEU A 144 -20.04 11.60 22.88
C LEU A 144 -20.05 11.35 24.39
N TYR A 145 -19.29 12.17 25.12
CA TYR A 145 -19.19 12.09 26.56
C TYR A 145 -19.61 13.42 27.20
N ASP A 146 -20.52 13.36 28.13
CA ASP A 146 -20.95 14.55 28.87
C ASP A 146 -19.85 15.04 29.82
N VAL A 147 -19.76 16.34 30.03
CA VAL A 147 -18.89 16.94 31.07
C VAL A 147 -19.33 16.43 32.44
N GLY A 148 -18.35 16.01 33.24
CA GLY A 148 -18.57 15.35 34.53
C GLY A 148 -18.64 13.83 34.45
N ARG A 149 -18.66 13.23 33.26
CA ARG A 149 -18.68 11.78 33.12
C ARG A 149 -17.32 11.18 33.49
N ARG A 150 -17.35 10.09 34.23
CA ARG A 150 -16.18 9.29 34.58
C ARG A 150 -15.96 8.19 33.55
N LEU A 151 -14.73 8.05 33.07
CA LEU A 151 -14.30 7.04 32.09
C LEU A 151 -13.01 6.39 32.57
N THR A 152 -12.70 5.23 31.97
CA THR A 152 -11.36 4.66 32.04
C THR A 152 -10.68 4.87 30.68
N VAL A 153 -9.51 5.45 30.67
CA VAL A 153 -8.70 5.66 29.47
C VAL A 153 -7.35 4.97 29.58
N LEU A 154 -6.77 4.65 28.43
CA LEU A 154 -5.37 4.21 28.31
C LEU A 154 -4.53 5.44 28.03
N VAL A 155 -3.53 5.69 28.85
CA VAL A 155 -2.58 6.80 28.71
C VAL A 155 -1.23 6.20 28.36
N GLY A 156 -0.59 6.70 27.31
CA GLY A 156 0.75 6.26 26.92
C GLY A 156 1.82 6.67 27.95
N PRO A 157 2.92 5.90 28.05
CA PRO A 157 3.93 6.09 29.11
C PRO A 157 4.61 7.46 29.11
N GLU A 158 4.66 8.16 28.00
CA GLU A 158 5.32 9.46 27.86
C GLU A 158 4.35 10.59 27.49
N GLY A 159 3.04 10.30 27.46
CA GLY A 159 2.03 11.29 27.04
C GLY A 159 2.10 11.68 25.56
N GLU A 160 2.93 10.99 24.77
CA GLU A 160 3.08 11.23 23.32
C GLU A 160 1.87 10.75 22.52
N ILE A 161 1.21 9.70 23.01
CA ILE A 161 0.04 9.11 22.38
C ILE A 161 -1.20 9.65 23.09
N ARG A 162 -2.15 10.15 22.30
CA ARG A 162 -3.42 10.67 22.84
C ARG A 162 -4.17 9.58 23.63
N PRO A 163 -4.74 9.92 24.78
CA PRO A 163 -5.55 8.99 25.55
C PRO A 163 -6.71 8.46 24.74
N ARG A 164 -6.97 7.15 24.83
CA ARG A 164 -8.10 6.47 24.18
C ARG A 164 -8.82 5.57 25.18
N THR A 165 -10.11 5.37 24.98
CA THR A 165 -10.82 4.34 25.75
C THR A 165 -10.34 2.95 25.31
N PRO A 166 -10.42 1.91 26.17
CA PRO A 166 -10.03 0.55 25.80
C PRO A 166 -10.75 0.00 24.56
N GLY A 167 -11.97 0.48 24.28
CA GLY A 167 -12.73 0.11 23.10
C GLY A 167 -12.26 0.79 21.82
N GLN A 168 -11.76 2.03 21.94
CA GLN A 168 -11.21 2.78 20.79
C GLN A 168 -9.79 2.33 20.40
N ALA A 169 -9.02 1.84 21.37
CA ALA A 169 -7.67 1.31 21.13
C ALA A 169 -7.72 -0.15 20.65
N ASP A 170 -8.52 -0.49 19.63
CA ASP A 170 -8.59 -1.86 19.10
C ASP A 170 -7.82 -1.97 17.77
N PRO A 171 -6.60 -2.54 17.77
CA PRO A 171 -5.75 -2.62 16.58
C PRO A 171 -6.20 -3.69 15.57
N VAL A 172 -7.23 -4.47 15.87
CA VAL A 172 -7.60 -5.63 15.04
C VAL A 172 -8.08 -5.21 13.66
N ALA A 173 -8.91 -4.18 13.58
CA ALA A 173 -9.44 -3.67 12.32
C ALA A 173 -8.33 -3.07 11.44
N GLU A 174 -7.44 -2.27 12.03
CA GLU A 174 -6.30 -1.66 11.37
C GLU A 174 -5.29 -2.71 10.90
N LEU A 175 -4.97 -3.70 11.72
CA LEU A 175 -4.07 -4.80 11.34
C LEU A 175 -4.66 -5.63 10.21
N ALA A 176 -5.96 -5.96 10.25
CA ALA A 176 -6.64 -6.66 9.18
C ALA A 176 -6.66 -5.83 7.88
N GLY A 177 -6.92 -4.53 7.99
CA GLY A 177 -6.85 -3.59 6.86
C GLY A 177 -5.45 -3.50 6.24
N ALA A 178 -4.42 -3.36 7.08
CA ALA A 178 -3.03 -3.32 6.63
C ALA A 178 -2.62 -4.63 5.92
N ALA A 179 -2.99 -5.79 6.50
CA ALA A 179 -2.74 -7.10 5.90
C ALA A 179 -3.46 -7.25 4.56
N GLY A 180 -4.72 -6.83 4.46
CA GLY A 180 -5.50 -6.85 3.22
C GLY A 180 -4.85 -5.99 2.12
N LEU A 181 -4.43 -4.77 2.45
CA LEU A 181 -3.73 -3.88 1.51
C LEU A 181 -2.37 -4.46 1.08
N MET A 182 -1.65 -5.10 1.99
CA MET A 182 -0.40 -5.78 1.66
C MET A 182 -0.62 -6.95 0.71
N LEU A 183 -1.67 -7.75 0.90
CA LEU A 183 -2.06 -8.81 -0.04
C LEU A 183 -2.38 -8.25 -1.42
N VAL A 184 -3.09 -7.11 -1.50
CA VAL A 184 -3.35 -6.41 -2.77
C VAL A 184 -2.06 -5.97 -3.44
N ALA A 185 -1.11 -5.42 -2.69
CA ALA A 185 0.20 -5.00 -3.22
C ALA A 185 0.97 -6.20 -3.80
N VAL A 186 1.07 -7.31 -3.05
CA VAL A 186 1.76 -8.54 -3.47
C VAL A 186 1.06 -9.19 -4.68
N ALA A 187 -0.27 -9.26 -4.65
CA ALA A 187 -1.06 -9.77 -5.77
C ALA A 187 -0.89 -8.90 -7.04
N GLY A 188 -0.80 -7.58 -6.87
CA GLY A 188 -0.49 -6.62 -7.94
C GLY A 188 0.85 -6.91 -8.60
N VAL A 189 1.91 -7.14 -7.80
CA VAL A 189 3.24 -7.54 -8.32
C VAL A 189 3.16 -8.85 -9.10
N GLY A 190 2.48 -9.86 -8.53
CA GLY A 190 2.28 -11.15 -9.20
C GLY A 190 1.51 -11.04 -10.51
N TRP A 191 0.46 -10.22 -10.55
CA TRP A 191 -0.34 -9.96 -11.73
C TRP A 191 0.46 -9.30 -12.85
N VAL A 192 1.26 -8.26 -12.51
CA VAL A 192 2.16 -7.59 -13.47
C VAL A 192 3.13 -8.60 -14.09
N ALA A 193 3.77 -9.41 -13.26
CA ALA A 193 4.69 -10.44 -13.71
C ALA A 193 4.02 -11.51 -14.59
N TRP A 194 2.76 -11.88 -14.28
CA TRP A 194 1.99 -12.84 -15.08
C TRP A 194 1.52 -12.26 -16.42
N ARG A 195 1.03 -11.03 -16.43
CA ARG A 195 0.57 -10.36 -17.65
C ARG A 195 1.71 -10.09 -18.65
N GLY A 196 2.90 -9.78 -18.15
CA GLY A 196 4.11 -9.67 -18.96
C GLY A 196 4.46 -10.96 -19.70
N ARG A 197 4.17 -12.12 -19.09
CA ARG A 197 4.39 -13.44 -19.70
C ARG A 197 3.48 -13.75 -20.89
N ARG A 198 2.21 -13.33 -20.82
CA ARG A 198 1.24 -13.61 -21.90
C ARG A 198 1.52 -12.86 -23.18
N ARG A 199 2.11 -11.67 -23.11
CA ARG A 199 2.43 -10.84 -24.29
C ARG A 199 3.56 -11.43 -25.13
N GLU A 200 4.48 -12.18 -24.54
CA GLU A 200 5.60 -12.81 -25.27
C GLU A 200 5.20 -14.15 -25.92
N GLY A 201 4.27 -14.88 -25.35
CA GLY A 201 3.79 -16.14 -25.93
C GLY A 201 2.87 -15.96 -27.15
N GLY A 202 2.29 -14.77 -27.34
CA GLY A 202 1.36 -14.49 -28.45
C GLY A 202 2.01 -13.99 -29.74
N GLY A 203 3.31 -13.67 -29.71
CA GLY A 203 4.04 -13.09 -30.85
C GLY A 203 4.75 -14.11 -31.80
N ALA A 204 4.73 -15.39 -31.45
CA ALA A 204 5.24 -16.42 -32.35
C ALA A 204 4.18 -16.73 -33.39
N SER A 205 4.12 -15.92 -34.45
CA SER A 205 3.44 -16.33 -35.70
C SER A 205 4.05 -17.65 -36.15
N PRO A 206 3.24 -18.67 -36.50
CA PRO A 206 3.78 -19.93 -36.95
C PRO A 206 4.66 -19.70 -38.18
N PRO A 207 5.91 -20.19 -38.17
CA PRO A 207 6.79 -20.10 -39.34
C PRO A 207 6.23 -21.00 -40.47
N GLY A 208 5.38 -20.49 -41.29
CA GLY A 208 4.79 -21.32 -42.36
C GLY A 208 3.75 -20.65 -43.25
N ALA A 209 3.25 -19.44 -42.91
CA ALA A 209 2.20 -18.84 -43.75
C ALA A 209 2.70 -17.99 -44.95
N ALA A 210 4.01 -17.82 -45.10
CA ALA A 210 4.59 -16.98 -46.18
C ALA A 210 4.94 -17.73 -47.46
N GLY A 211 4.59 -19.02 -47.58
CA GLY A 211 5.01 -19.87 -48.71
C GLY A 211 3.91 -20.33 -49.66
N ALA A 212 2.67 -19.92 -49.50
CA ALA A 212 1.57 -20.52 -50.29
C ALA A 212 0.79 -19.56 -51.22
N ALA A 213 1.40 -18.48 -51.68
CA ALA A 213 0.71 -17.53 -52.58
C ALA A 213 1.56 -17.12 -53.76
N GLU A 214 2.27 -18.05 -54.39
CA GLU A 214 2.85 -17.79 -55.72
C GLU A 214 2.46 -18.91 -56.65
N HIS A 215 1.22 -18.92 -57.13
CA HIS A 215 0.79 -19.70 -58.28
C HIS A 215 0.68 -18.74 -59.46
N PRO A 216 1.64 -18.75 -60.39
CA PRO A 216 1.55 -17.98 -61.63
C PRO A 216 0.54 -18.70 -62.55
N ARG A 217 -0.69 -18.19 -62.63
CA ARG A 217 -1.56 -18.55 -63.75
C ARG A 217 -1.02 -17.90 -65.03
N GLY A 218 -0.18 -18.71 -65.69
CA GLY A 218 0.20 -18.50 -67.08
C GLY A 218 -0.96 -18.61 -68.07
N GLY A 219 -0.95 -17.75 -69.00
CA GLY A 219 -1.18 -17.95 -70.39
C GLY A 219 -2.46 -18.61 -70.88
N GLY A 220 -3.31 -17.87 -71.51
CA GLY A 220 -4.37 -18.34 -72.39
C GLY A 220 -4.62 -17.33 -73.47
N ALA A 221 -3.80 -17.44 -74.52
CA ALA A 221 -3.98 -16.78 -75.78
C ALA A 221 -5.15 -17.35 -76.63
N GLY A 222 -5.67 -16.57 -77.54
CA GLY A 222 -6.53 -17.01 -78.62
C GLY A 222 -7.85 -16.25 -78.62
N GLY A 223 -8.20 -15.55 -79.60
CA GLY A 223 -8.02 -15.59 -80.99
C GLY A 223 -9.19 -14.86 -81.67
N PRO A 224 -9.13 -14.47 -82.91
CA PRO A 224 -9.93 -13.38 -83.46
C PRO A 224 -11.21 -13.92 -84.14
N ALA A 225 -11.94 -12.99 -84.68
CA ALA A 225 -12.87 -13.04 -85.84
C ALA A 225 -14.35 -12.79 -85.49
N ALA A 226 -14.78 -11.88 -86.12
CA ALA A 226 -15.69 -11.45 -87.16
C ALA A 226 -16.57 -10.29 -86.69
#